data_cce6baa4dfce6d3a070e7574e056215f
#
_entry.id   cce6baa4dfce6d3a070e7574e056215f
#
_cell.length_a   1.000
_cell.length_b   1.000
_cell.length_c   1.000
_cell.angle_alpha   90.00
_cell.angle_beta   90.00
_cell.angle_gamma   90.00
#
_symmetry.space_group_name_H-M   'P 1'
#
loop_
_entity.id
_entity.type
_entity.pdbx_description
1 polymer ?
#
loop_
_entity_poly.entity_id
_entity_poly.type
_entity_poly.pdbx_seq_one_letter_code
_entity_poly.pdbx_strand_id
1 'polypeptide(L)'
;VVGSPEVAVTPAAHSGRVAHARALLPRYRLAPEHPYPAMVQDAVAAYLWLIENGTPPAGVVLAGESAGGGLVCAVISALLDGGHPLPAAAVAISPLVDFNCERASWRTNAANEGFVTRDLVLLNVPLFLPHGDPAAASPLNQDLAGFPPLLIQVGDHEVIRDDAIALAEKATAAVRA
;
A
#
# COMPACT_ATOMS: atom_id res chain seq x y z
N VAL A 1 0.22 11.73 -9.93
CA VAL A 1 0.18 11.13 -8.59
C VAL A 1 0.69 12.15 -7.60
N VAL A 2 0.05 12.26 -6.44
CA VAL A 2 0.34 13.28 -5.42
C VAL A 2 0.88 12.62 -4.17
N GLY A 3 1.65 13.36 -3.39
CA GLY A 3 2.19 12.94 -2.10
C GLY A 3 3.68 13.26 -1.97
N SER A 4 4.11 13.37 -0.74
CA SER A 4 5.52 13.54 -0.41
C SER A 4 5.79 13.05 1.02
N PRO A 5 7.04 12.75 1.40
CA PRO A 5 7.34 12.35 2.78
C PRO A 5 6.90 13.39 3.81
N GLU A 6 6.87 14.67 3.46
CA GLU A 6 6.51 15.77 4.37
C GLU A 6 5.09 15.66 4.91
N VAL A 7 4.12 15.21 4.10
CA VAL A 7 2.73 15.02 4.56
C VAL A 7 2.60 13.85 5.53
N ALA A 8 3.50 12.90 5.49
CA ALA A 8 3.51 11.73 6.37
C ALA A 8 4.32 11.94 7.68
N VAL A 9 5.03 13.07 7.84
CA VAL A 9 5.88 13.31 9.02
C VAL A 9 5.09 13.24 10.32
N THR A 10 3.95 13.91 10.39
CA THR A 10 3.15 13.97 11.62
C THR A 10 2.61 12.60 12.05
N PRO A 11 1.90 11.84 11.20
CA PRO A 11 1.44 10.51 11.58
C PRO A 11 2.59 9.53 11.84
N ALA A 12 3.69 9.60 11.09
CA ALA A 12 4.87 8.76 11.30
C ALA A 12 5.56 9.07 12.63
N ALA A 13 5.72 10.36 12.98
CA ALA A 13 6.32 10.77 14.25
C ALA A 13 5.45 10.34 15.46
N HIS A 14 4.12 10.45 15.32
CA HIS A 14 3.20 10.02 16.36
C HIS A 14 3.27 8.50 16.58
N SER A 15 3.18 7.74 15.50
CA SER A 15 3.27 6.28 15.53
C SER A 15 4.62 5.80 16.05
N GLY A 16 5.72 6.40 15.59
CA GLY A 16 7.07 6.10 16.06
C GLY A 16 7.24 6.36 17.56
N ARG A 17 6.69 7.47 18.07
CA ARG A 17 6.72 7.78 19.51
C ARG A 17 5.96 6.75 20.34
N VAL A 18 4.76 6.36 19.89
CA VAL A 18 3.92 5.38 20.63
C VAL A 18 4.54 3.99 20.57
N ALA A 19 5.10 3.61 19.44
CA ALA A 19 5.75 2.30 19.25
C ALA A 19 7.20 2.24 19.76
N HIS A 20 7.75 3.35 20.30
CA HIS A 20 9.18 3.48 20.65
C HIS A 20 10.11 3.11 19.50
N ALA A 21 9.72 3.46 18.27
CA ALA A 21 10.42 3.13 17.03
C ALA A 21 10.87 4.40 16.28
N ARG A 22 11.86 4.23 15.43
CA ARG A 22 12.24 5.24 14.43
C ARG A 22 11.38 5.06 13.18
N ALA A 23 11.03 6.16 12.50
CA ALA A 23 10.34 6.11 11.22
C ALA A 23 11.30 6.52 10.09
N LEU A 24 11.33 5.74 9.01
CA LEU A 24 11.96 6.09 7.75
C LEU A 24 10.86 6.45 6.75
N LEU A 25 10.94 7.63 6.17
CA LEU A 25 10.03 8.12 5.15
C LEU A 25 10.78 8.25 3.83
N PRO A 26 10.72 7.24 2.94
CA PRO A 26 11.44 7.27 1.68
C PRO A 26 10.79 8.28 0.72
N ARG A 27 11.61 9.08 0.04
CA ARG A 27 11.18 9.89 -1.08
C ARG A 27 11.31 9.04 -2.35
N TYR A 28 10.27 8.31 -2.68
CA TYR A 28 10.24 7.49 -3.89
C TYR A 28 9.77 8.30 -5.11
N ARG A 29 10.16 7.84 -6.29
CA ARG A 29 9.78 8.43 -7.58
C ARG A 29 8.27 8.32 -7.81
N LEU A 30 7.69 9.33 -8.44
CA LEU A 30 6.25 9.45 -8.67
C LEU A 30 5.92 9.42 -10.17
N ALA A 31 4.76 8.88 -10.50
CA ALA A 31 4.14 9.04 -11.81
C ALA A 31 3.60 10.48 -11.98
N PRO A 32 3.52 11.01 -13.20
CA PRO A 32 3.79 10.33 -14.47
C PRO A 32 5.27 10.28 -14.88
N GLU A 33 6.16 11.05 -14.24
CA GLU A 33 7.59 11.12 -14.60
C GLU A 33 8.26 9.75 -14.47
N HIS A 34 7.84 8.97 -13.49
CA HIS A 34 8.31 7.63 -13.21
C HIS A 34 7.12 6.71 -12.92
N PRO A 35 6.55 6.08 -13.97
CA PRO A 35 5.39 5.21 -13.79
C PRO A 35 5.72 3.91 -13.04
N TYR A 36 4.68 3.13 -12.73
CA TYR A 36 4.83 1.80 -12.14
C TYR A 36 5.79 0.94 -12.99
N PRO A 37 6.74 0.20 -12.36
CA PRO A 37 6.86 -0.06 -10.93
C PRO A 37 7.92 0.80 -10.20
N ALA A 38 8.28 1.99 -10.67
CA ALA A 38 9.39 2.78 -10.11
C ALA A 38 9.27 3.00 -8.58
N MET A 39 8.08 3.34 -8.08
CA MET A 39 7.84 3.57 -6.65
C MET A 39 8.00 2.28 -5.83
N VAL A 40 7.64 1.12 -6.39
CA VAL A 40 7.83 -0.18 -5.72
C VAL A 40 9.32 -0.48 -5.59
N GLN A 41 10.08 -0.29 -6.68
CA GLN A 41 11.53 -0.50 -6.70
C GLN A 41 12.25 0.38 -5.67
N ASP A 42 11.87 1.66 -5.58
CA ASP A 42 12.46 2.59 -4.61
C ASP A 42 12.11 2.23 -3.16
N ALA A 43 10.88 1.80 -2.91
CA ALA A 43 10.45 1.38 -1.57
C ALA A 43 11.11 0.06 -1.14
N VAL A 44 11.27 -0.90 -2.05
CA VAL A 44 12.04 -2.13 -1.84
C VAL A 44 13.51 -1.78 -1.53
N ALA A 45 14.11 -0.90 -2.33
CA ALA A 45 15.50 -0.47 -2.11
C ALA A 45 15.69 0.20 -0.73
N ALA A 46 14.73 1.04 -0.31
CA ALA A 46 14.77 1.68 1.01
C ALA A 46 14.66 0.65 2.15
N TYR A 47 13.80 -0.36 2.00
CA TYR A 47 13.68 -1.45 2.97
C TYR A 47 14.97 -2.27 3.04
N LEU A 48 15.51 -2.71 1.91
CA LEU A 48 16.73 -3.49 1.85
C LEU A 48 17.94 -2.72 2.41
N TRP A 49 17.98 -1.40 2.14
CA TRP A 49 19.00 -0.55 2.75
C TRP A 49 18.94 -0.56 4.29
N LEU A 50 17.74 -0.54 4.91
CA LEU A 50 17.60 -0.66 6.37
C LEU A 50 18.19 -1.98 6.87
N ILE A 51 17.91 -3.09 6.17
CA ILE A 51 18.38 -4.42 6.56
C ILE A 51 19.90 -4.50 6.45
N GLU A 52 20.47 -4.05 5.34
CA GLU A 52 21.91 -4.01 5.09
C GLU A 52 22.65 -3.11 6.09
N ASN A 53 21.99 -2.08 6.62
CA ASN A 53 22.55 -1.21 7.65
C ASN A 53 22.22 -1.65 9.09
N GLY A 54 21.93 -2.93 9.29
CA GLY A 54 21.88 -3.57 10.60
C GLY A 54 20.54 -3.55 11.30
N THR A 55 19.44 -3.15 10.62
CA THR A 55 18.10 -3.28 11.18
C THR A 55 17.58 -4.69 10.89
N PRO A 56 17.29 -5.54 11.89
CA PRO A 56 16.79 -6.87 11.62
C PRO A 56 15.40 -6.81 10.96
N PRO A 57 15.08 -7.66 9.99
CA PRO A 57 13.76 -7.71 9.33
C PRO A 57 12.61 -7.82 10.33
N ALA A 58 12.79 -8.62 11.38
CA ALA A 58 11.85 -8.78 12.50
C ALA A 58 11.64 -7.49 13.33
N GLY A 59 12.43 -6.46 13.14
CA GLY A 59 12.29 -5.14 13.76
C GLY A 59 11.65 -4.08 12.86
N VAL A 60 11.22 -4.44 11.66
CA VAL A 60 10.64 -3.51 10.69
C VAL A 60 9.15 -3.77 10.51
N VAL A 61 8.36 -2.71 10.55
CA VAL A 61 6.95 -2.70 10.13
C VAL A 61 6.81 -1.75 8.94
N LEU A 62 6.24 -2.23 7.85
CA LEU A 62 5.86 -1.36 6.72
C LEU A 62 4.48 -0.77 7.00
N ALA A 63 4.33 0.53 6.79
CA ALA A 63 3.05 1.20 6.96
C ALA A 63 2.77 2.17 5.82
N GLY A 64 1.51 2.26 5.40
CA GLY A 64 1.11 3.18 4.35
C GLY A 64 -0.38 3.48 4.38
N GLU A 65 -0.73 4.66 3.86
CA GLU A 65 -2.11 5.14 3.78
C GLU A 65 -2.50 5.34 2.31
N SER A 66 -3.75 5.02 1.96
CA SER A 66 -4.33 5.21 0.62
C SER A 66 -3.49 4.50 -0.46
N ALA A 67 -2.97 5.24 -1.43
CA ALA A 67 -2.01 4.72 -2.42
C ALA A 67 -0.77 4.10 -1.75
N GLY A 68 -0.33 4.65 -0.61
CA GLY A 68 0.76 4.08 0.21
C GLY A 68 0.39 2.74 0.84
N GLY A 69 -0.86 2.53 1.21
CA GLY A 69 -1.37 1.23 1.69
C GLY A 69 -1.33 0.16 0.59
N GLY A 70 -1.70 0.53 -0.65
CA GLY A 70 -1.53 -0.32 -1.83
C GLY A 70 -0.04 -0.60 -2.12
N LEU A 71 0.81 0.44 -2.00
CA LEU A 71 2.26 0.29 -2.18
C LEU A 71 2.88 -0.69 -1.18
N VAL A 72 2.43 -0.70 0.08
CA VAL A 72 2.89 -1.68 1.09
C VAL A 72 2.65 -3.11 0.60
N CYS A 73 1.46 -3.42 0.08
CA CYS A 73 1.18 -4.75 -0.47
C CYS A 73 2.08 -5.08 -1.67
N ALA A 74 2.24 -4.15 -2.61
CA ALA A 74 3.09 -4.34 -3.78
C ALA A 74 4.58 -4.53 -3.40
N VAL A 75 5.07 -3.85 -2.37
CA VAL A 75 6.43 -4.03 -1.85
C VAL A 75 6.60 -5.42 -1.25
N ILE A 76 5.64 -5.91 -0.46
CA ILE A 76 5.71 -7.26 0.12
C ILE A 76 5.72 -8.32 -0.98
N SER A 77 4.85 -8.19 -2.00
CA SER A 77 4.87 -9.10 -3.15
C SER A 77 6.24 -9.10 -3.84
N ALA A 78 6.81 -7.92 -4.10
CA ALA A 78 8.13 -7.80 -4.73
C ALA A 78 9.27 -8.39 -3.87
N LEU A 79 9.18 -8.28 -2.55
CA LEU A 79 10.14 -8.92 -1.64
C LEU A 79 10.03 -10.44 -1.68
N LEU A 80 8.81 -10.98 -1.72
CA LEU A 80 8.56 -12.43 -1.86
C LEU A 80 9.10 -12.95 -3.19
N ASP A 81 8.77 -12.29 -4.30
CA ASP A 81 9.23 -12.66 -5.65
C ASP A 81 10.75 -12.64 -5.75
N GLY A 82 11.39 -11.68 -5.07
CA GLY A 82 12.84 -11.56 -5.01
C GLY A 82 13.53 -12.51 -4.00
N GLY A 83 12.79 -13.27 -3.22
CA GLY A 83 13.33 -14.13 -2.15
C GLY A 83 14.00 -13.34 -1.02
N HIS A 84 13.59 -12.10 -0.79
CA HIS A 84 14.15 -11.22 0.23
C HIS A 84 13.53 -11.47 1.62
N PRO A 85 14.24 -11.16 2.71
CA PRO A 85 13.67 -11.18 4.05
C PRO A 85 12.45 -10.27 4.16
N LEU A 86 11.38 -10.73 4.82
CA LEU A 86 10.15 -9.97 4.99
C LEU A 86 10.16 -9.13 6.28
N PRO A 87 9.43 -8.02 6.34
CA PRO A 87 9.21 -7.27 7.56
C PRO A 87 8.41 -8.08 8.60
N ALA A 88 8.47 -7.70 9.87
CA ALA A 88 7.73 -8.34 10.95
C ALA A 88 6.22 -8.27 10.78
N ALA A 89 5.73 -7.18 10.21
CA ALA A 89 4.32 -6.92 9.97
C ALA A 89 4.13 -5.79 8.96
N ALA A 90 2.89 -5.62 8.50
CA ALA A 90 2.49 -4.50 7.66
C ALA A 90 1.21 -3.85 8.16
N VAL A 91 1.05 -2.56 7.87
CA VAL A 91 -0.15 -1.76 8.19
C VAL A 91 -0.61 -1.04 6.93
N ALA A 92 -1.83 -1.28 6.52
CA ALA A 92 -2.48 -0.64 5.38
C ALA A 92 -3.71 0.14 5.87
N ILE A 93 -3.61 1.47 5.83
CA ILE A 93 -4.67 2.36 6.28
C ILE A 93 -5.41 2.86 5.03
N SER A 94 -6.72 2.64 4.99
CA SER A 94 -7.56 3.05 3.86
C SER A 94 -6.92 2.70 2.50
N PRO A 95 -6.49 1.44 2.26
CA PRO A 95 -5.60 1.13 1.16
C PRO A 95 -6.33 1.14 -0.19
N LEU A 96 -5.74 1.83 -1.18
CA LEU A 96 -6.16 1.72 -2.58
C LEU A 96 -5.51 0.47 -3.20
N VAL A 97 -6.28 -0.60 -3.35
CA VAL A 97 -5.79 -1.93 -3.77
C VAL A 97 -6.48 -2.50 -5.00
N ASP A 98 -7.55 -1.86 -5.49
CA ASP A 98 -8.22 -2.21 -6.74
C ASP A 98 -8.28 -0.97 -7.66
N PHE A 99 -7.55 -1.00 -8.76
CA PHE A 99 -7.49 0.11 -9.71
C PHE A 99 -8.67 0.14 -10.69
N ASN A 100 -9.56 -0.85 -10.67
CA ASN A 100 -10.80 -0.85 -11.47
C ASN A 100 -11.94 -0.09 -10.79
N CYS A 101 -11.90 0.06 -9.46
CA CYS A 101 -12.90 0.80 -8.69
C CYS A 101 -14.34 0.29 -8.94
N GLU A 102 -14.54 -1.03 -8.96
CA GLU A 102 -15.84 -1.63 -9.35
C GLU A 102 -16.71 -2.05 -8.18
N ARG A 103 -16.16 -2.17 -6.96
CA ARG A 103 -16.90 -2.61 -5.78
C ARG A 103 -18.01 -1.62 -5.38
N ALA A 104 -18.98 -2.11 -4.63
CA ALA A 104 -20.21 -1.37 -4.33
C ALA A 104 -19.94 -0.06 -3.60
N SER A 105 -19.01 -0.03 -2.63
CA SER A 105 -18.69 1.17 -1.86
C SER A 105 -18.26 2.36 -2.71
N TRP A 106 -17.63 2.16 -3.86
CA TRP A 106 -17.32 3.23 -4.82
C TRP A 106 -18.55 4.03 -5.29
N ARG A 107 -19.72 3.42 -5.23
CA ARG A 107 -21.00 4.06 -5.57
C ARG A 107 -21.83 4.42 -4.34
N THR A 108 -21.97 3.48 -3.39
CA THR A 108 -22.85 3.67 -2.23
C THR A 108 -22.33 4.71 -1.25
N ASN A 109 -21.01 4.88 -1.16
CA ASN A 109 -20.36 5.81 -0.25
C ASN A 109 -19.94 7.13 -0.92
N ALA A 110 -20.15 7.26 -2.23
CA ALA A 110 -19.71 8.43 -3.00
C ALA A 110 -20.24 9.78 -2.44
N ALA A 111 -21.42 9.81 -1.86
CA ALA A 111 -22.00 11.02 -1.27
C ALA A 111 -21.35 11.43 0.07
N ASN A 112 -20.67 10.50 0.74
CA ASN A 112 -20.01 10.71 2.03
C ASN A 112 -18.52 11.02 1.89
N GLU A 113 -17.95 10.73 0.71
CA GLU A 113 -16.54 10.90 0.43
C GLU A 113 -16.26 12.30 -0.13
N GLY A 114 -15.42 13.06 0.56
CA GLY A 114 -15.10 14.43 0.16
C GLY A 114 -13.80 14.61 -0.64
N PHE A 115 -12.96 13.57 -0.73
CA PHE A 115 -11.61 13.70 -1.28
C PHE A 115 -11.32 12.72 -2.40
N VAL A 116 -11.61 11.42 -2.22
CA VAL A 116 -11.32 10.37 -3.19
C VAL A 116 -12.59 10.02 -3.97
N THR A 117 -12.58 10.18 -5.29
CA THR A 117 -13.69 9.76 -6.14
C THR A 117 -13.22 8.69 -7.11
N ARG A 118 -14.17 7.85 -7.58
CA ARG A 118 -13.90 6.86 -8.61
C ARG A 118 -13.27 7.48 -9.85
N ASP A 119 -13.82 8.60 -10.31
CA ASP A 119 -13.34 9.29 -11.50
C ASP A 119 -11.92 9.84 -11.32
N LEU A 120 -11.61 10.35 -10.12
CA LEU A 120 -10.24 10.80 -9.79
C LEU A 120 -9.25 9.64 -9.90
N VAL A 121 -9.58 8.47 -9.35
CA VAL A 121 -8.70 7.30 -9.43
C VAL A 121 -8.54 6.86 -10.88
N LEU A 122 -9.63 6.65 -11.61
CA LEU A 122 -9.60 6.20 -13.00
C LEU A 122 -8.88 7.18 -13.94
N LEU A 123 -8.94 8.48 -13.68
CA LEU A 123 -8.18 9.50 -14.42
C LEU A 123 -6.66 9.37 -14.18
N ASN A 124 -6.25 8.94 -12.98
CA ASN A 124 -4.85 8.83 -12.61
C ASN A 124 -4.22 7.46 -12.95
N VAL A 125 -5.01 6.41 -13.10
CA VAL A 125 -4.50 5.07 -13.42
C VAL A 125 -3.66 5.05 -14.70
N PRO A 126 -4.05 5.68 -15.83
CA PRO A 126 -3.22 5.70 -17.05
C PRO A 126 -1.89 6.47 -16.87
N LEU A 127 -1.82 7.43 -15.95
CA LEU A 127 -0.59 8.14 -15.63
C LEU A 127 0.36 7.28 -14.78
N PHE A 128 -0.22 6.48 -13.89
CA PHE A 128 0.49 5.54 -13.02
C PHE A 128 0.95 4.29 -13.80
N LEU A 129 0.10 3.77 -14.67
CA LEU A 129 0.28 2.53 -15.42
C LEU A 129 -0.02 2.74 -16.92
N PRO A 130 0.85 3.42 -17.68
CA PRO A 130 0.55 3.83 -19.06
C PRO A 130 0.46 2.68 -20.05
N HIS A 131 1.03 1.52 -19.74
CA HIS A 131 1.12 0.36 -20.65
C HIS A 131 0.76 -0.97 -20.00
N GLY A 132 0.07 -0.95 -18.85
CA GLY A 132 -0.27 -2.15 -18.10
C GLY A 132 -1.77 -2.41 -18.00
N ASP A 133 -2.10 -3.59 -17.51
CA ASP A 133 -3.47 -3.95 -17.12
C ASP A 133 -3.69 -3.49 -15.65
N PRO A 134 -4.64 -2.58 -15.39
CA PRO A 134 -4.96 -2.15 -14.04
C PRO A 134 -5.34 -3.31 -13.11
N ALA A 135 -6.03 -4.33 -13.62
CA ALA A 135 -6.39 -5.50 -12.83
C ALA A 135 -5.14 -6.29 -12.40
N ALA A 136 -4.19 -6.52 -13.31
CA ALA A 136 -2.95 -7.23 -13.00
C ALA A 136 -2.04 -6.44 -12.06
N ALA A 137 -2.05 -5.10 -12.13
CA ALA A 137 -1.27 -4.24 -11.24
C ALA A 137 -1.94 -4.00 -9.88
N SER A 138 -3.23 -4.33 -9.73
CA SER A 138 -3.97 -4.14 -8.47
C SER A 138 -3.46 -5.08 -7.39
N PRO A 139 -3.01 -4.58 -6.22
CA PRO A 139 -2.54 -5.43 -5.12
C PRO A 139 -3.57 -6.49 -4.68
N LEU A 140 -4.83 -6.16 -4.76
CA LEU A 140 -5.93 -7.10 -4.43
C LEU A 140 -5.91 -8.37 -5.28
N ASN A 141 -5.39 -8.33 -6.51
CA ASN A 141 -5.38 -9.46 -7.43
C ASN A 141 -4.08 -10.30 -7.35
N GLN A 142 -3.08 -9.84 -6.59
CA GLN A 142 -1.83 -10.58 -6.40
C GLN A 142 -1.99 -11.73 -5.40
N ASP A 143 -1.10 -12.72 -5.46
CA ASP A 143 -1.04 -13.77 -4.44
C ASP A 143 -0.56 -13.17 -3.11
N LEU A 144 -1.26 -13.49 -2.02
CA LEU A 144 -0.93 -13.05 -0.67
C LEU A 144 -0.33 -14.19 0.19
N ALA A 145 -0.04 -15.34 -0.40
CA ALA A 145 0.64 -16.43 0.32
C ALA A 145 2.03 -15.96 0.81
N GLY A 146 2.32 -16.26 2.06
CA GLY A 146 3.59 -15.86 2.67
C GLY A 146 3.67 -14.40 3.14
N PHE A 147 2.60 -13.62 3.02
CA PHE A 147 2.56 -12.27 3.59
C PHE A 147 2.78 -12.29 5.11
N PRO A 148 3.52 -11.31 5.67
CA PRO A 148 3.60 -11.15 7.11
C PRO A 148 2.24 -10.71 7.68
N PRO A 149 2.05 -10.74 9.01
CA PRO A 149 0.84 -10.19 9.63
C PRO A 149 0.48 -8.82 9.06
N LEU A 150 -0.75 -8.68 8.57
CA LEU A 150 -1.25 -7.47 7.91
C LEU A 150 -2.42 -6.89 8.71
N LEU A 151 -2.24 -5.70 9.25
CA LEU A 151 -3.32 -4.90 9.82
C LEU A 151 -3.91 -4.02 8.73
N ILE A 152 -5.22 -4.11 8.53
CA ILE A 152 -5.97 -3.27 7.60
C ILE A 152 -6.96 -2.43 8.40
N GLN A 153 -6.95 -1.12 8.19
CA GLN A 153 -7.89 -0.17 8.77
C GLN A 153 -8.57 0.61 7.67
N VAL A 154 -9.88 0.78 7.75
CA VAL A 154 -10.68 1.58 6.81
C VAL A 154 -11.91 2.13 7.51
N GLY A 155 -12.36 3.31 7.12
CA GLY A 155 -13.61 3.90 7.62
C GLY A 155 -14.86 3.35 6.90
N ASP A 156 -15.95 3.18 7.62
CA ASP A 156 -17.20 2.62 7.08
C ASP A 156 -17.81 3.43 5.94
N HIS A 157 -17.53 4.71 5.89
CA HIS A 157 -18.08 5.62 4.89
C HIS A 157 -17.14 5.91 3.71
N GLU A 158 -15.95 5.32 3.70
CA GLU A 158 -15.01 5.50 2.61
C GLU A 158 -15.41 4.72 1.35
N VAL A 159 -15.12 5.28 0.18
CA VAL A 159 -15.40 4.60 -1.11
C VAL A 159 -14.56 3.34 -1.32
N ILE A 160 -13.38 3.25 -0.72
CA ILE A 160 -12.46 2.10 -0.81
C ILE A 160 -12.73 1.01 0.26
N ARG A 161 -13.80 1.15 1.04
CA ARG A 161 -14.12 0.21 2.13
C ARG A 161 -14.20 -1.25 1.66
N ASP A 162 -14.95 -1.51 0.61
CA ASP A 162 -15.17 -2.88 0.13
C ASP A 162 -13.91 -3.50 -0.47
N ASP A 163 -12.98 -2.68 -1.01
CA ASP A 163 -11.69 -3.13 -1.47
C ASP A 163 -10.80 -3.58 -0.30
N ALA A 164 -10.81 -2.81 0.80
CA ALA A 164 -10.10 -3.15 2.02
C ALA A 164 -10.65 -4.43 2.69
N ILE A 165 -11.98 -4.59 2.71
CA ILE A 165 -12.63 -5.81 3.23
C ILE A 165 -12.21 -7.02 2.39
N ALA A 166 -12.25 -6.92 1.06
CA ALA A 166 -11.84 -8.00 0.17
C ALA A 166 -10.36 -8.36 0.32
N LEU A 167 -9.49 -7.37 0.55
CA LEU A 167 -8.09 -7.62 0.86
C LEU A 167 -7.93 -8.41 2.16
N ALA A 168 -8.69 -8.06 3.20
CA ALA A 168 -8.65 -8.75 4.49
C ALA A 168 -9.15 -10.20 4.39
N GLU A 169 -10.22 -10.43 3.63
CA GLU A 169 -10.75 -11.77 3.37
C GLU A 169 -9.72 -12.63 2.62
N LYS A 170 -9.11 -12.07 1.56
CA LYS A 170 -8.09 -12.77 0.79
C LYS A 170 -6.84 -13.08 1.62
N ALA A 171 -6.34 -12.13 2.40
CA ALA A 171 -5.20 -12.34 3.28
C ALA A 171 -5.50 -13.43 4.34
N THR A 172 -6.72 -13.41 4.92
CA THR A 172 -7.15 -14.42 5.87
C THR A 172 -7.22 -15.82 5.24
N ALA A 173 -7.68 -15.92 4.01
CA ALA A 173 -7.73 -17.19 3.28
C ALA A 173 -6.31 -17.72 2.99
N ALA A 174 -5.37 -16.85 2.62
CA ALA A 174 -3.99 -17.23 2.33
C ALA A 174 -3.21 -17.77 3.56
N VAL A 175 -3.56 -17.34 4.77
CA VAL A 175 -2.96 -17.87 6.02
C VAL A 175 -3.45 -19.28 6.36
N ARG A 176 -4.63 -19.68 5.85
CA ARG A 176 -5.25 -20.98 6.15
C ARG A 176 -4.95 -22.06 5.10
N ALA A 177 -4.34 -21.68 3.99
CA ALA A 177 -4.00 -22.58 2.89
C ALA A 177 -2.62 -23.22 3.08
#